data_74b91b7da27f9afb84c5de04c2a3b9e4
#
_entry.id   74b91b7da27f9afb84c5de04c2a3b9e4
#
_cell.length_a   1.000
_cell.length_b   1.000
_cell.length_c   1.000
_cell.angle_alpha   90.00
_cell.angle_beta   90.00
_cell.angle_gamma   90.00
#
_symmetry.space_group_name_H-M   'P 1'
#
loop_
_entity.id
_entity.type
_entity.pdbx_description
1 polymer ?
#
loop_
_entity_poly.entity_id
_entity_poly.type
_entity_poly.pdbx_seq_one_letter_code
_entity_poly.pdbx_strand_id
1 'polypeptide(L)'
;MPPLRQEVDAGAAGLDPEALDRLDLHFARQVDEGRLPGFLVAVARGGRVAHLTAHGQRDVAAGLPVTADTLWRIYSMTKPVTSVAVLTLVEEGRLSLDDPVDRYLPAFAEPRVYVGGTGDDVVTRPAAGPVRVGHLMTHTAGLTFGFYRTHPVDALYRAAGVESSVRPGADLAETVDLYASLPLQFEPGTEWNYSVASNVLGRLVEVVSGQPLDVFCAERIFGPLGMTDTGFHVTDAQAGRLAELYGETEDGGITPVPGLPLRGRPRFLSGSGGLVSSAYDVHRFAELLRRRGALDGVRLLAPATVDLMTRNHLPGGADLRALGSRPAHDQPGNDGVGFGLGVSVVIDPSRTRSPSGLGTYGWSGVATTTFWVDPGRDLTVQFMTQVRPKSSHTVYPDLKRLVHEALVE
;
A
#
# COMPACT_ATOMS: atom_id res chain seq x y z
N MET A 1 -8.58 11.93 18.67
CA MET A 1 -9.13 12.78 17.59
C MET A 1 -10.60 12.47 17.37
N PRO A 2 -11.41 13.38 16.81
CA PRO A 2 -12.76 13.01 16.42
C PRO A 2 -12.71 11.95 15.31
N PRO A 3 -13.69 11.04 15.24
CA PRO A 3 -13.80 10.11 14.13
C PRO A 3 -14.06 10.86 12.81
N LEU A 4 -13.77 10.20 11.68
CA LEU A 4 -14.11 10.74 10.36
C LEU A 4 -15.61 11.00 10.29
N ARG A 5 -16.01 12.12 9.69
CA ARG A 5 -17.41 12.51 9.53
C ARG A 5 -17.65 13.17 8.18
N GLN A 6 -18.86 13.14 7.72
CA GLN A 6 -19.28 13.94 6.57
C GLN A 6 -19.22 15.44 6.95
N GLU A 7 -18.65 16.25 6.06
CA GLU A 7 -18.37 17.68 6.30
C GLU A 7 -19.13 18.59 5.34
N VAL A 8 -19.60 18.03 4.24
CA VAL A 8 -20.34 18.75 3.19
C VAL A 8 -21.40 17.85 2.60
N ASP A 9 -22.48 18.42 2.12
CA ASP A 9 -23.50 17.71 1.33
C ASP A 9 -22.90 17.22 0.00
N ALA A 10 -23.27 15.99 -0.42
CA ALA A 10 -22.76 15.36 -1.62
C ALA A 10 -23.04 16.18 -2.89
N GLY A 11 -24.28 16.69 -3.04
CA GLY A 11 -24.67 17.53 -4.17
C GLY A 11 -23.88 18.85 -4.19
N ALA A 12 -23.67 19.46 -3.02
CA ALA A 12 -22.84 20.67 -2.90
C ALA A 12 -21.37 20.45 -3.24
N ALA A 13 -20.91 19.20 -3.12
CA ALA A 13 -19.57 18.78 -3.54
C ALA A 13 -19.49 18.34 -5.02
N GLY A 14 -20.61 18.41 -5.77
CA GLY A 14 -20.68 17.94 -7.16
C GLY A 14 -20.69 16.42 -7.27
N LEU A 15 -21.31 15.75 -6.31
CA LEU A 15 -21.54 14.31 -6.33
C LEU A 15 -23.05 14.05 -6.36
N ASP A 16 -23.50 13.06 -7.13
CA ASP A 16 -24.88 12.62 -7.19
C ASP A 16 -25.22 11.77 -5.95
N PRO A 17 -26.10 12.23 -5.03
CA PRO A 17 -26.46 11.47 -3.85
C PRO A 17 -27.10 10.12 -4.17
N GLU A 18 -27.92 10.02 -5.22
CA GLU A 18 -28.58 8.75 -5.60
C GLU A 18 -27.55 7.72 -6.11
N ALA A 19 -26.51 8.19 -6.79
CA ALA A 19 -25.40 7.30 -7.20
C ALA A 19 -24.59 6.81 -6.01
N LEU A 20 -24.38 7.66 -5.00
CA LEU A 20 -23.74 7.27 -3.75
C LEU A 20 -24.60 6.30 -2.93
N ASP A 21 -25.92 6.48 -2.91
CA ASP A 21 -26.84 5.50 -2.31
C ASP A 21 -26.75 4.13 -3.03
N ARG A 22 -26.61 4.12 -4.36
CA ARG A 22 -26.39 2.88 -5.12
C ARG A 22 -25.07 2.21 -4.76
N LEU A 23 -24.01 2.99 -4.51
CA LEU A 23 -22.72 2.48 -4.03
C LEU A 23 -22.89 1.80 -2.67
N ASP A 24 -23.56 2.46 -1.73
CA ASP A 24 -23.80 1.92 -0.39
C ASP A 24 -24.60 0.63 -0.44
N LEU A 25 -25.69 0.61 -1.20
CA LEU A 25 -26.54 -0.57 -1.38
C LEU A 25 -25.77 -1.73 -2.06
N HIS A 26 -24.87 -1.43 -3.00
CA HIS A 26 -24.05 -2.46 -3.64
C HIS A 26 -23.17 -3.20 -2.62
N PHE A 27 -22.47 -2.47 -1.76
CA PHE A 27 -21.60 -3.09 -0.75
C PHE A 27 -22.38 -3.63 0.45
N ALA A 28 -23.50 -3.03 0.84
CA ALA A 28 -24.38 -3.58 1.86
C ALA A 28 -24.89 -4.98 1.48
N ARG A 29 -25.28 -5.19 0.21
CA ARG A 29 -25.65 -6.54 -0.28
C ARG A 29 -24.54 -7.56 -0.15
N GLN A 30 -23.28 -7.17 -0.36
CA GLN A 30 -22.15 -8.08 -0.17
C GLN A 30 -21.96 -8.48 1.30
N VAL A 31 -22.33 -7.58 2.24
CA VAL A 31 -22.37 -7.89 3.67
C VAL A 31 -23.54 -8.83 3.99
N ASP A 32 -24.73 -8.54 3.49
CA ASP A 32 -25.94 -9.35 3.70
C ASP A 32 -25.79 -10.76 3.12
N GLU A 33 -25.05 -10.91 2.02
CA GLU A 33 -24.72 -12.20 1.38
C GLU A 33 -23.52 -12.90 2.04
N GLY A 34 -22.95 -12.35 3.11
CA GLY A 34 -21.85 -12.94 3.87
C GLY A 34 -20.49 -12.95 3.14
N ARG A 35 -20.32 -12.11 2.11
CA ARG A 35 -19.06 -11.97 1.37
C ARG A 35 -18.11 -10.96 1.99
N LEU A 36 -18.65 -9.96 2.70
CA LEU A 36 -17.89 -8.98 3.49
C LEU A 36 -18.40 -9.00 4.93
N PRO A 37 -17.53 -8.83 5.95
CA PRO A 37 -17.99 -8.70 7.33
C PRO A 37 -18.65 -7.34 7.57
N GLY A 38 -18.13 -6.32 6.94
CA GLY A 38 -18.53 -4.95 7.00
C GLY A 38 -17.52 -4.07 6.27
N PHE A 39 -17.87 -2.83 6.01
CA PHE A 39 -17.02 -1.87 5.32
C PHE A 39 -17.19 -0.45 5.82
N LEU A 40 -16.21 0.39 5.49
CA LEU A 40 -16.32 1.83 5.54
C LEU A 40 -15.86 2.38 4.18
N VAL A 41 -16.66 3.24 3.58
CA VAL A 41 -16.31 4.01 2.39
C VAL A 41 -16.35 5.49 2.71
N ALA A 42 -15.38 6.25 2.23
CA ALA A 42 -15.41 7.71 2.29
C ALA A 42 -14.97 8.30 0.95
N VAL A 43 -15.72 9.28 0.49
CA VAL A 43 -15.44 10.08 -0.70
C VAL A 43 -15.33 11.53 -0.28
N ALA A 44 -14.18 12.15 -0.54
CA ALA A 44 -13.98 13.57 -0.26
C ALA A 44 -13.62 14.31 -1.56
N ARG A 45 -14.18 15.51 -1.73
CA ARG A 45 -13.90 16.39 -2.85
C ARG A 45 -13.53 17.79 -2.35
N GLY A 46 -12.51 18.39 -2.93
CA GLY A 46 -12.02 19.69 -2.46
C GLY A 46 -11.46 19.64 -1.03
N GLY A 47 -11.06 18.45 -0.54
CA GLY A 47 -10.54 18.22 0.81
C GLY A 47 -11.60 18.12 1.90
N ARG A 48 -12.89 18.02 1.54
CA ARG A 48 -14.00 17.82 2.49
C ARG A 48 -14.70 16.51 2.22
N VAL A 49 -14.94 15.74 3.26
CA VAL A 49 -15.68 14.47 3.18
C VAL A 49 -17.14 14.77 2.80
N ALA A 50 -17.52 14.36 1.60
CA ALA A 50 -18.85 14.55 1.02
C ALA A 50 -19.75 13.32 1.19
N HIS A 51 -19.14 12.15 1.38
CA HIS A 51 -19.86 10.90 1.62
C HIS A 51 -19.07 10.02 2.59
N LEU A 52 -19.78 9.44 3.55
CA LEU A 52 -19.22 8.52 4.52
C LEU A 52 -20.26 7.49 4.91
N THR A 53 -20.00 6.22 4.64
CA THR A 53 -20.82 5.10 5.08
C THR A 53 -19.98 4.07 5.82
N ALA A 54 -20.47 3.66 6.99
CA ALA A 54 -19.96 2.53 7.76
C ALA A 54 -21.10 1.52 7.94
N HIS A 55 -20.92 0.28 7.48
CA HIS A 55 -21.95 -0.75 7.46
C HIS A 55 -21.40 -2.12 7.83
N GLY A 56 -22.24 -2.97 8.42
CA GLY A 56 -21.88 -4.32 8.85
C GLY A 56 -21.03 -4.34 10.12
N GLN A 57 -20.22 -5.38 10.28
CA GLN A 57 -19.54 -5.67 11.55
C GLN A 57 -18.00 -5.67 11.37
N ARG A 58 -17.28 -5.08 12.34
CA ARG A 58 -15.82 -5.21 12.44
C ARG A 58 -15.40 -6.53 13.10
N ASP A 59 -16.31 -7.15 13.84
CA ASP A 59 -16.19 -8.48 14.42
C ASP A 59 -17.56 -9.16 14.37
N VAL A 60 -17.72 -10.10 13.45
CA VAL A 60 -18.99 -10.82 13.21
C VAL A 60 -19.36 -11.70 14.40
N ALA A 61 -18.38 -12.41 14.98
CA ALA A 61 -18.64 -13.32 16.09
C ALA A 61 -19.07 -12.58 17.36
N ALA A 62 -18.51 -11.42 17.60
CA ALA A 62 -18.85 -10.58 18.76
C ALA A 62 -20.03 -9.62 18.49
N GLY A 63 -20.56 -9.56 17.26
CA GLY A 63 -21.63 -8.64 16.86
C GLY A 63 -21.25 -7.17 16.97
N LEU A 64 -19.95 -6.84 16.83
CA LEU A 64 -19.46 -5.47 16.97
C LEU A 64 -19.54 -4.72 15.65
N PRO A 65 -20.24 -3.57 15.57
CA PRO A 65 -20.44 -2.86 14.30
C PRO A 65 -19.16 -2.20 13.80
N VAL A 66 -19.07 -2.02 12.48
CA VAL A 66 -18.13 -1.05 11.88
C VAL A 66 -18.54 0.36 12.29
N THR A 67 -17.57 1.15 12.73
CA THR A 67 -17.75 2.56 13.13
C THR A 67 -16.70 3.43 12.46
N ALA A 68 -16.91 4.75 12.42
CA ALA A 68 -15.97 5.67 11.81
C ALA A 68 -14.57 5.69 12.47
N ASP A 69 -14.47 5.17 13.69
CA ASP A 69 -13.21 5.04 14.45
C ASP A 69 -12.66 3.60 14.46
N THR A 70 -13.25 2.70 13.68
CA THR A 70 -12.72 1.33 13.52
C THR A 70 -11.28 1.38 13.02
N LEU A 71 -10.43 0.52 13.62
CA LEU A 71 -9.04 0.35 13.22
C LEU A 71 -8.89 -0.81 12.24
N TRP A 72 -8.08 -0.59 11.23
CA TRP A 72 -7.89 -1.50 10.12
C TRP A 72 -6.41 -1.87 9.95
N ARG A 73 -6.11 -3.14 9.73
CA ARG A 73 -4.80 -3.54 9.21
C ARG A 73 -4.72 -3.05 7.77
N ILE A 74 -3.97 -2.00 7.51
CA ILE A 74 -3.91 -1.40 6.17
C ILE A 74 -2.93 -2.08 5.23
N TYR A 75 -2.15 -3.05 5.75
CA TYR A 75 -1.20 -3.84 4.96
C TYR A 75 -0.42 -2.99 3.96
N SER A 76 -0.50 -3.29 2.67
CA SER A 76 0.33 -2.64 1.65
C SER A 76 0.08 -1.14 1.44
N MET A 77 -0.99 -0.57 2.01
CA MET A 77 -1.12 0.89 2.12
C MET A 77 -0.03 1.50 3.03
N THR A 78 0.74 0.69 3.76
CA THR A 78 1.97 1.09 4.46
C THR A 78 3.04 1.61 3.50
N LYS A 79 3.12 1.07 2.26
CA LYS A 79 4.18 1.41 1.30
C LYS A 79 4.27 2.89 0.93
N PRO A 80 3.16 3.56 0.58
CA PRO A 80 3.17 5.00 0.37
C PRO A 80 3.68 5.79 1.58
N VAL A 81 3.36 5.36 2.81
CA VAL A 81 3.86 5.99 4.04
C VAL A 81 5.37 5.81 4.17
N THR A 82 5.88 4.59 3.94
CA THR A 82 7.32 4.32 3.93
C THR A 82 8.02 5.12 2.83
N SER A 83 7.38 5.31 1.67
CA SER A 83 7.92 6.13 0.59
C SER A 83 7.99 7.61 0.97
N VAL A 84 6.99 8.15 1.67
CA VAL A 84 7.04 9.51 2.23
C VAL A 84 8.19 9.64 3.23
N ALA A 85 8.43 8.63 4.09
CA ALA A 85 9.57 8.63 5.02
C ALA A 85 10.92 8.70 4.27
N VAL A 86 11.07 7.92 3.20
CA VAL A 86 12.28 7.96 2.35
C VAL A 86 12.42 9.33 1.68
N LEU A 87 11.34 9.87 1.10
CA LEU A 87 11.36 11.16 0.40
C LEU A 87 11.66 12.33 1.35
N THR A 88 11.26 12.25 2.62
CA THR A 88 11.69 13.23 3.64
C THR A 88 13.20 13.25 3.79
N LEU A 89 13.84 12.08 3.84
CA LEU A 89 15.31 11.99 3.91
C LEU A 89 16.00 12.44 2.60
N VAL A 90 15.33 12.25 1.47
CA VAL A 90 15.82 12.77 0.17
C VAL A 90 15.79 14.29 0.15
N GLU A 91 14.71 14.94 0.61
CA GLU A 91 14.63 16.41 0.71
C GLU A 91 15.66 16.99 1.69
N GLU A 92 16.00 16.24 2.73
CA GLU A 92 17.07 16.63 3.68
C GLU A 92 18.48 16.43 3.09
N GLY A 93 18.62 15.89 1.88
CA GLY A 93 19.90 15.61 1.24
C GLY A 93 20.69 14.47 1.90
N ARG A 94 20.05 13.66 2.73
CA ARG A 94 20.66 12.52 3.45
C ARG A 94 20.63 11.24 2.63
N LEU A 95 19.82 11.19 1.60
CA LEU A 95 19.59 10.06 0.71
C LEU A 95 19.31 10.59 -0.70
N SER A 96 19.77 9.88 -1.74
CA SER A 96 19.40 10.14 -3.13
C SER A 96 18.72 8.92 -3.75
N LEU A 97 17.80 9.14 -4.68
CA LEU A 97 17.19 8.05 -5.46
C LEU A 97 18.22 7.30 -6.31
N ASP A 98 19.29 7.98 -6.70
CA ASP A 98 20.39 7.41 -7.49
C ASP A 98 21.48 6.73 -6.64
N ASP A 99 21.41 6.88 -5.31
CA ASP A 99 22.41 6.24 -4.45
C ASP A 99 22.30 4.71 -4.57
N PRO A 100 23.46 4.00 -4.66
CA PRO A 100 23.51 2.57 -4.53
C PRO A 100 23.14 2.17 -3.10
N VAL A 101 22.31 1.13 -2.97
CA VAL A 101 21.79 0.68 -1.66
C VAL A 101 22.90 0.20 -0.73
N ASP A 102 23.94 -0.40 -1.28
CA ASP A 102 25.10 -0.90 -0.53
C ASP A 102 25.90 0.19 0.21
N ARG A 103 25.75 1.45 -0.21
CA ARG A 103 26.30 2.59 0.55
C ARG A 103 25.76 2.65 1.99
N TYR A 104 24.54 2.19 2.21
CA TYR A 104 23.84 2.21 3.49
C TYR A 104 23.65 0.82 4.09
N LEU A 105 23.47 -0.18 3.23
CA LEU A 105 23.23 -1.59 3.55
C LEU A 105 24.29 -2.46 2.86
N PRO A 106 25.46 -2.67 3.46
CA PRO A 106 26.59 -3.35 2.82
C PRO A 106 26.28 -4.77 2.32
N ALA A 107 25.24 -5.43 2.86
CA ALA A 107 24.79 -6.73 2.37
C ALA A 107 24.37 -6.72 0.88
N PHE A 108 24.04 -5.56 0.31
CA PHE A 108 23.68 -5.38 -1.11
C PHE A 108 24.90 -5.09 -2.03
N ALA A 109 26.17 -5.19 -1.55
CA ALA A 109 27.35 -4.81 -2.32
C ALA A 109 27.57 -5.70 -3.56
N GLU A 110 27.20 -6.97 -3.50
CA GLU A 110 27.44 -7.95 -4.58
C GLU A 110 26.13 -8.64 -5.01
N PRO A 111 25.16 -7.90 -5.57
CA PRO A 111 23.90 -8.49 -5.96
C PRO A 111 24.13 -9.49 -7.12
N ARG A 112 23.44 -10.63 -7.02
CA ARG A 112 23.50 -11.67 -8.05
C ARG A 112 22.15 -11.80 -8.72
N VAL A 113 22.15 -12.00 -10.04
CA VAL A 113 20.95 -12.17 -10.85
C VAL A 113 20.78 -13.63 -11.24
N TYR A 114 19.59 -14.14 -11.12
CA TYR A 114 19.20 -15.46 -11.60
C TYR A 114 19.37 -15.58 -13.12
N VAL A 115 19.94 -16.70 -13.57
CA VAL A 115 20.10 -17.02 -15.01
C VAL A 115 19.51 -18.37 -15.37
N GLY A 116 19.26 -19.26 -14.41
CA GLY A 116 18.69 -20.56 -14.70
C GLY A 116 18.74 -21.53 -13.52
N GLY A 117 18.14 -22.71 -13.70
CA GLY A 117 18.12 -23.77 -12.69
C GLY A 117 16.98 -23.64 -11.68
N THR A 118 16.83 -24.62 -10.80
CA THR A 118 15.82 -24.68 -9.72
C THR A 118 16.41 -25.36 -8.47
N GLY A 119 15.90 -25.03 -7.29
CA GLY A 119 16.37 -25.60 -6.03
C GLY A 119 17.87 -25.36 -5.82
N ASP A 120 18.63 -26.44 -5.56
CA ASP A 120 20.07 -26.38 -5.33
C ASP A 120 20.89 -26.16 -6.62
N ASP A 121 20.28 -26.36 -7.81
CA ASP A 121 20.91 -26.15 -9.12
C ASP A 121 20.72 -24.71 -9.66
N VAL A 122 20.30 -23.76 -8.83
CA VAL A 122 20.13 -22.38 -9.25
C VAL A 122 21.48 -21.77 -9.64
N VAL A 123 21.51 -21.27 -10.89
CA VAL A 123 22.67 -20.58 -11.47
C VAL A 123 22.44 -19.09 -11.42
N THR A 124 23.46 -18.36 -10.97
CA THR A 124 23.42 -16.88 -10.89
C THR A 124 24.69 -16.28 -11.48
N ARG A 125 24.61 -15.02 -11.87
CA ARG A 125 25.77 -14.20 -12.23
C ARG A 125 25.77 -12.89 -11.43
N PRO A 126 26.89 -12.18 -11.33
CA PRO A 126 26.88 -10.81 -10.79
C PRO A 126 25.92 -9.93 -11.60
N ALA A 127 25.20 -9.03 -10.91
CA ALA A 127 24.40 -8.01 -11.58
C ALA A 127 25.31 -7.05 -12.36
N ALA A 128 24.78 -6.47 -13.45
CA ALA A 128 25.53 -5.50 -14.28
C ALA A 128 25.75 -4.16 -13.56
N GLY A 129 24.95 -3.87 -12.54
CA GLY A 129 25.06 -2.66 -11.74
C GLY A 129 24.41 -2.80 -10.36
N PRO A 130 24.56 -1.80 -9.49
CA PRO A 130 24.05 -1.85 -8.14
C PRO A 130 22.52 -1.72 -8.11
N VAL A 131 21.91 -2.26 -7.06
CA VAL A 131 20.54 -1.89 -6.68
C VAL A 131 20.56 -0.44 -6.18
N ARG A 132 19.69 0.42 -6.73
CA ARG A 132 19.56 1.82 -6.32
C ARG A 132 18.31 2.03 -5.48
N VAL A 133 18.29 3.10 -4.68
CA VAL A 133 17.11 3.50 -3.87
C VAL A 133 15.88 3.67 -4.77
N GLY A 134 16.02 4.32 -5.93
CA GLY A 134 14.94 4.46 -6.91
C GLY A 134 14.38 3.12 -7.40
N HIS A 135 15.23 2.09 -7.59
CA HIS A 135 14.76 0.75 -7.97
C HIS A 135 13.89 0.11 -6.87
N LEU A 136 14.22 0.34 -5.59
CA LEU A 136 13.39 -0.13 -4.48
C LEU A 136 12.05 0.58 -4.44
N MET A 137 12.04 1.90 -4.64
CA MET A 137 10.81 2.72 -4.61
C MET A 137 9.85 2.41 -5.76
N THR A 138 10.38 1.93 -6.88
CA THR A 138 9.61 1.59 -8.08
C THR A 138 9.35 0.10 -8.26
N HIS A 139 9.80 -0.76 -7.33
CA HIS A 139 9.76 -2.22 -7.46
C HIS A 139 10.47 -2.78 -8.70
N THR A 140 11.50 -2.10 -9.17
CA THR A 140 12.36 -2.54 -10.30
C THR A 140 13.71 -3.09 -9.85
N ALA A 141 13.87 -3.41 -8.56
CA ALA A 141 15.13 -3.90 -7.98
C ALA A 141 15.44 -5.38 -8.28
N GLY A 142 14.51 -6.15 -8.84
CA GLY A 142 14.67 -7.60 -9.04
C GLY A 142 14.34 -8.45 -7.80
N LEU A 143 13.90 -7.84 -6.70
CA LEU A 143 13.41 -8.54 -5.51
C LEU A 143 12.02 -9.13 -5.74
N THR A 144 11.59 -10.10 -4.89
CA THR A 144 10.29 -10.78 -5.01
C THR A 144 9.62 -11.03 -3.65
N PHE A 145 8.49 -11.75 -3.68
CA PHE A 145 7.87 -12.43 -2.54
C PHE A 145 7.83 -13.94 -2.76
N GLY A 146 8.09 -14.71 -1.71
CA GLY A 146 8.04 -16.17 -1.77
C GLY A 146 6.67 -16.75 -2.10
N PHE A 147 5.59 -16.05 -1.77
CA PHE A 147 4.21 -16.53 -1.98
C PHE A 147 3.75 -16.51 -3.44
N TYR A 148 4.44 -15.85 -4.36
CA TYR A 148 4.03 -15.83 -5.78
C TYR A 148 4.10 -17.18 -6.46
N ARG A 149 5.12 -18.00 -6.16
CA ARG A 149 5.28 -19.36 -6.68
C ARG A 149 5.34 -19.44 -8.21
N THR A 150 5.76 -18.36 -8.88
CA THR A 150 5.79 -18.23 -10.35
C THR A 150 7.21 -18.25 -10.90
N HIS A 151 8.22 -18.02 -10.05
CA HIS A 151 9.62 -17.95 -10.44
C HIS A 151 10.49 -18.81 -9.50
N PRO A 152 11.59 -19.43 -9.98
CA PRO A 152 12.50 -20.22 -9.13
C PRO A 152 13.05 -19.47 -7.92
N VAL A 153 13.32 -18.16 -8.04
CA VAL A 153 13.76 -17.32 -6.93
C VAL A 153 12.72 -17.24 -5.81
N ASP A 154 11.41 -17.30 -6.12
CA ASP A 154 10.37 -17.34 -5.09
C ASP A 154 10.49 -18.57 -4.19
N ALA A 155 10.96 -19.69 -4.75
CA ALA A 155 11.22 -20.91 -3.97
C ALA A 155 12.39 -20.71 -2.99
N LEU A 156 13.42 -19.95 -3.38
CA LEU A 156 14.54 -19.64 -2.49
C LEU A 156 14.09 -18.77 -1.33
N TYR A 157 13.19 -17.77 -1.57
CA TYR A 157 12.60 -16.98 -0.50
C TYR A 157 11.81 -17.86 0.50
N ARG A 158 11.05 -18.86 0.01
CA ARG A 158 10.36 -19.83 0.87
C ARG A 158 11.33 -20.69 1.66
N ALA A 159 12.34 -21.22 0.99
CA ALA A 159 13.37 -22.05 1.64
C ALA A 159 14.14 -21.28 2.72
N ALA A 160 14.34 -19.97 2.51
CA ALA A 160 14.94 -19.07 3.51
C ALA A 160 13.97 -18.67 4.64
N GLY A 161 12.71 -19.12 4.61
CA GLY A 161 11.69 -18.83 5.63
C GLY A 161 11.07 -17.41 5.53
N VAL A 162 11.13 -16.77 4.36
CA VAL A 162 10.57 -15.42 4.12
C VAL A 162 9.45 -15.45 3.08
N GLU A 163 8.58 -16.44 3.13
CA GLU A 163 7.45 -16.57 2.21
C GLU A 163 6.56 -15.32 2.21
N SER A 164 6.21 -14.83 3.39
CA SER A 164 5.31 -13.68 3.60
C SER A 164 6.04 -12.39 3.97
N SER A 165 7.28 -12.23 3.54
CA SER A 165 8.13 -11.06 3.80
C SER A 165 8.80 -10.97 5.17
N VAL A 166 8.50 -11.82 6.12
CA VAL A 166 9.17 -11.83 7.43
C VAL A 166 9.67 -13.22 7.76
N ARG A 167 10.89 -13.29 8.29
CA ARG A 167 11.40 -14.51 8.92
C ARG A 167 10.92 -14.56 10.36
N PRO A 168 10.26 -15.64 10.79
CA PRO A 168 9.81 -15.77 12.18
C PRO A 168 10.94 -15.52 13.18
N GLY A 169 10.70 -14.63 14.15
CA GLY A 169 11.67 -14.29 15.19
C GLY A 169 12.77 -13.30 14.80
N ALA A 170 12.94 -12.98 13.51
CA ALA A 170 13.91 -11.99 13.04
C ALA A 170 13.35 -10.55 13.14
N ASP A 171 14.25 -9.58 13.22
CA ASP A 171 13.91 -8.17 13.07
C ASP A 171 14.04 -7.70 11.60
N LEU A 172 13.83 -6.39 11.39
CA LEU A 172 13.90 -5.82 10.05
C LEU A 172 15.31 -5.90 9.45
N ALA A 173 16.35 -5.65 10.25
CA ALA A 173 17.74 -5.69 9.80
C ALA A 173 18.16 -7.10 9.37
N GLU A 174 17.95 -8.09 10.25
CA GLU A 174 18.24 -9.51 10.00
C GLU A 174 17.51 -10.04 8.76
N THR A 175 16.26 -9.61 8.57
CA THR A 175 15.45 -10.04 7.43
C THR A 175 15.90 -9.38 6.12
N VAL A 176 16.28 -8.11 6.16
CA VAL A 176 16.77 -7.38 4.98
C VAL A 176 18.13 -7.90 4.52
N ASP A 177 19.03 -8.24 5.46
CA ASP A 177 20.30 -8.89 5.13
C ASP A 177 20.07 -10.27 4.46
N LEU A 178 19.06 -11.00 4.91
CA LEU A 178 18.65 -12.24 4.26
C LEU A 178 18.13 -12.01 2.82
N TYR A 179 17.31 -10.96 2.57
CA TYR A 179 16.90 -10.65 1.19
C TYR A 179 18.10 -10.36 0.28
N ALA A 180 19.11 -9.63 0.80
CA ALA A 180 20.33 -9.30 0.06
C ALA A 180 21.16 -10.53 -0.31
N SER A 181 21.08 -11.61 0.48
CA SER A 181 21.77 -12.87 0.20
C SER A 181 21.11 -13.73 -0.90
N LEU A 182 19.86 -13.42 -1.26
CA LEU A 182 19.10 -14.15 -2.27
C LEU A 182 19.27 -13.50 -3.64
N PRO A 183 19.25 -14.30 -4.74
CA PRO A 183 19.39 -13.72 -6.08
C PRO A 183 18.20 -12.85 -6.46
N LEU A 184 18.49 -11.83 -7.26
CA LEU A 184 17.49 -11.02 -7.94
C LEU A 184 16.85 -11.82 -9.09
N GLN A 185 15.58 -11.60 -9.39
CA GLN A 185 14.90 -12.25 -10.53
C GLN A 185 15.42 -11.74 -11.88
N PHE A 186 15.76 -10.45 -11.95
CA PHE A 186 16.21 -9.75 -13.15
C PHE A 186 17.20 -8.63 -12.81
N GLU A 187 17.82 -8.04 -13.81
CA GLU A 187 18.71 -6.89 -13.64
C GLU A 187 18.00 -5.68 -13.03
N PRO A 188 18.56 -5.03 -12.01
CA PRO A 188 17.97 -3.83 -11.44
C PRO A 188 17.62 -2.77 -12.49
N GLY A 189 16.38 -2.31 -12.50
CA GLY A 189 15.88 -1.29 -13.40
C GLY A 189 15.31 -1.80 -14.73
N THR A 190 15.30 -3.11 -15.02
CA THR A 190 14.87 -3.64 -16.33
C THR A 190 13.44 -4.13 -16.38
N GLU A 191 12.90 -4.63 -15.29
CA GLU A 191 11.54 -5.15 -15.19
C GLU A 191 10.87 -4.63 -13.91
N TRP A 192 9.56 -4.81 -13.83
CA TRP A 192 8.80 -4.51 -12.61
C TRP A 192 8.30 -5.80 -11.95
N ASN A 193 8.59 -5.96 -10.67
CA ASN A 193 8.05 -7.04 -9.86
C ASN A 193 7.71 -6.52 -8.46
N TYR A 194 6.44 -6.57 -8.08
CA TYR A 194 6.00 -6.19 -6.74
C TYR A 194 6.67 -7.08 -5.70
N SER A 195 7.30 -6.50 -4.68
CA SER A 195 8.29 -7.22 -3.89
C SER A 195 8.43 -6.70 -2.46
N VAL A 196 9.34 -7.33 -1.72
CA VAL A 196 9.77 -6.93 -0.37
C VAL A 196 10.54 -5.60 -0.33
N ALA A 197 10.72 -4.92 -1.46
CA ALA A 197 11.54 -3.70 -1.58
C ALA A 197 11.20 -2.63 -0.53
N SER A 198 9.92 -2.45 -0.16
CA SER A 198 9.54 -1.47 0.85
C SER A 198 9.99 -1.83 2.28
N ASN A 199 10.31 -3.09 2.57
CA ASN A 199 10.98 -3.46 3.81
C ASN A 199 12.44 -3.00 3.79
N VAL A 200 13.11 -3.13 2.63
CA VAL A 200 14.48 -2.60 2.44
C VAL A 200 14.47 -1.07 2.58
N LEU A 201 13.47 -0.38 2.02
CA LEU A 201 13.27 1.06 2.23
C LEU A 201 13.06 1.41 3.71
N GLY A 202 12.25 0.64 4.44
CA GLY A 202 12.09 0.82 5.88
C GLY A 202 13.43 0.70 6.62
N ARG A 203 14.28 -0.27 6.26
CA ARG A 203 15.61 -0.41 6.82
C ARG A 203 16.55 0.74 6.44
N LEU A 204 16.44 1.26 5.22
CA LEU A 204 17.18 2.46 4.82
C LEU A 204 16.80 3.67 5.67
N VAL A 205 15.49 3.84 5.96
CA VAL A 205 15.03 4.89 6.88
C VAL A 205 15.68 4.74 8.24
N GLU A 206 15.73 3.52 8.81
CA GLU A 206 16.38 3.28 10.12
C GLU A 206 17.87 3.63 10.12
N VAL A 207 18.60 3.17 9.10
CA VAL A 207 20.05 3.37 9.02
C VAL A 207 20.40 4.85 8.80
N VAL A 208 19.69 5.50 7.87
CA VAL A 208 19.96 6.89 7.52
C VAL A 208 19.49 7.86 8.62
N SER A 209 18.36 7.59 9.28
CA SER A 209 17.87 8.44 10.37
C SER A 209 18.55 8.18 11.69
N GLY A 210 19.02 6.97 11.93
CA GLY A 210 19.49 6.50 13.25
C GLY A 210 18.34 6.16 14.21
N GLN A 211 17.10 6.10 13.73
CA GLN A 211 15.90 5.82 14.52
C GLN A 211 15.20 4.55 14.03
N PRO A 212 14.56 3.77 14.92
CA PRO A 212 13.64 2.72 14.48
C PRO A 212 12.53 3.28 13.59
N LEU A 213 12.05 2.49 12.63
CA LEU A 213 11.07 2.92 11.62
C LEU A 213 9.77 3.44 12.24
N ASP A 214 9.29 2.82 13.31
CA ASP A 214 8.07 3.24 14.02
C ASP A 214 8.23 4.62 14.69
N VAL A 215 9.40 4.86 15.29
CA VAL A 215 9.73 6.16 15.93
C VAL A 215 9.84 7.24 14.87
N PHE A 216 10.58 6.98 13.78
CA PHE A 216 10.71 7.93 12.68
C PHE A 216 9.34 8.31 12.09
N CYS A 217 8.49 7.32 11.77
CA CYS A 217 7.16 7.58 11.23
C CYS A 217 6.28 8.35 12.23
N ALA A 218 6.33 8.01 13.52
CA ALA A 218 5.55 8.67 14.55
C ALA A 218 5.93 10.16 14.68
N GLU A 219 7.24 10.46 14.72
CA GLU A 219 7.74 11.83 14.93
C GLU A 219 7.65 12.70 13.67
N ARG A 220 7.89 12.10 12.48
CA ARG A 220 8.06 12.85 11.24
C ARG A 220 6.83 12.86 10.34
N ILE A 221 5.88 11.92 10.52
CA ILE A 221 4.69 11.79 9.69
C ILE A 221 3.43 11.83 10.54
N PHE A 222 3.25 10.86 11.45
CA PHE A 222 1.98 10.69 12.16
C PHE A 222 1.69 11.83 13.13
N GLY A 223 2.64 12.21 13.96
CA GLY A 223 2.50 13.31 14.92
C GLY A 223 2.18 14.63 14.24
N PRO A 224 3.00 15.12 13.28
CA PRO A 224 2.72 16.35 12.55
C PRO A 224 1.37 16.36 11.83
N LEU A 225 0.94 15.22 11.27
CA LEU A 225 -0.36 15.11 10.61
C LEU A 225 -1.52 14.83 11.58
N GLY A 226 -1.26 14.62 12.87
CA GLY A 226 -2.29 14.24 13.84
C GLY A 226 -2.92 12.87 13.57
N MET A 227 -2.17 11.93 13.00
CA MET A 227 -2.58 10.55 12.72
C MET A 227 -2.39 9.68 13.97
N THR A 228 -3.23 9.89 14.97
CA THR A 228 -3.05 9.29 16.32
C THR A 228 -3.43 7.82 16.41
N ASP A 229 -4.13 7.30 15.41
CA ASP A 229 -4.56 5.91 15.31
C ASP A 229 -3.71 5.09 14.33
N THR A 230 -2.61 5.67 13.82
CA THR A 230 -1.70 5.00 12.89
C THR A 230 -0.43 4.57 13.60
N GLY A 231 -0.06 3.29 13.43
CA GLY A 231 1.15 2.73 14.03
C GLY A 231 1.38 1.27 13.65
N PHE A 232 2.50 0.72 14.12
CA PHE A 232 2.87 -0.69 13.88
C PHE A 232 2.25 -1.67 14.89
N HIS A 233 1.52 -1.17 15.85
CA HIS A 233 0.77 -1.95 16.84
C HIS A 233 -0.38 -1.11 17.39
N VAL A 234 -1.29 -1.76 18.08
CA VAL A 234 -2.40 -1.12 18.82
C VAL A 234 -2.10 -1.12 20.30
N THR A 235 -2.45 -0.05 20.98
CA THR A 235 -2.46 0.05 22.43
C THR A 235 -3.65 -0.71 23.01
N ASP A 236 -3.64 -0.99 24.33
CA ASP A 236 -4.77 -1.64 25.00
C ASP A 236 -6.07 -0.82 24.84
N ALA A 237 -5.98 0.50 24.86
CA ALA A 237 -7.13 1.40 24.65
C ALA A 237 -7.69 1.32 23.22
N GLN A 238 -6.86 1.00 22.24
CA GLN A 238 -7.25 0.88 20.83
C GLN A 238 -7.73 -0.53 20.46
N ALA A 239 -7.34 -1.55 21.23
CA ALA A 239 -7.54 -2.96 20.86
C ALA A 239 -9.02 -3.31 20.59
N GLY A 240 -9.97 -2.71 21.35
CA GLY A 240 -11.41 -2.93 21.15
C GLY A 240 -11.98 -2.34 19.87
N ARG A 241 -11.23 -1.49 19.15
CA ARG A 241 -11.63 -0.90 17.86
C ARG A 241 -11.04 -1.63 16.65
N LEU A 242 -10.11 -2.57 16.86
CA LEU A 242 -9.45 -3.29 15.77
C LEU A 242 -10.43 -4.28 15.12
N ALA A 243 -10.58 -4.17 13.80
CA ALA A 243 -11.41 -5.10 13.05
C ALA A 243 -10.76 -6.50 12.99
N GLU A 244 -11.58 -7.54 13.10
CA GLU A 244 -11.16 -8.93 12.90
C GLU A 244 -10.83 -9.18 11.43
N LEU A 245 -9.85 -10.06 11.18
CA LEU A 245 -9.43 -10.39 9.83
C LEU A 245 -10.13 -11.66 9.37
N TYR A 246 -10.68 -11.63 8.16
CA TYR A 246 -11.35 -12.76 7.53
C TYR A 246 -10.61 -13.21 6.29
N GLY A 247 -10.71 -14.49 5.98
CA GLY A 247 -10.35 -15.10 4.71
C GLY A 247 -11.60 -15.55 3.98
N GLU A 248 -11.59 -15.48 2.65
CA GLU A 248 -12.66 -15.99 1.82
C GLU A 248 -12.64 -17.53 1.80
N THR A 249 -13.81 -18.15 1.94
CA THR A 249 -14.01 -19.61 1.86
C THR A 249 -14.24 -20.04 0.41
N GLU A 250 -14.23 -21.35 0.14
CA GLU A 250 -14.42 -21.89 -1.23
C GLU A 250 -15.82 -21.63 -1.78
N ASP A 251 -16.82 -21.54 -0.91
CA ASP A 251 -18.21 -21.23 -1.25
C ASP A 251 -18.51 -19.73 -1.35
N GLY A 252 -17.48 -18.88 -1.23
CA GLY A 252 -17.60 -17.43 -1.36
C GLY A 252 -18.02 -16.69 -0.09
N GLY A 253 -18.13 -17.40 1.05
CA GLY A 253 -18.32 -16.81 2.37
C GLY A 253 -17.02 -16.34 2.99
N ILE A 254 -17.06 -16.00 4.29
CA ILE A 254 -15.89 -15.54 5.04
C ILE A 254 -15.70 -16.32 6.34
N THR A 255 -14.45 -16.49 6.77
CA THR A 255 -14.09 -17.12 8.04
C THR A 255 -12.96 -16.34 8.71
N PRO A 256 -12.93 -16.21 10.05
CA PRO A 256 -11.81 -15.59 10.74
C PRO A 256 -10.49 -16.26 10.41
N VAL A 257 -9.45 -15.48 10.17
CA VAL A 257 -8.09 -15.96 9.92
C VAL A 257 -7.07 -15.21 10.76
N PRO A 258 -5.94 -15.82 11.14
CA PRO A 258 -4.90 -15.13 11.87
C PRO A 258 -4.39 -13.91 11.10
N GLY A 259 -4.39 -12.76 11.77
CA GLY A 259 -3.76 -11.53 11.28
C GLY A 259 -2.34 -11.36 11.83
N LEU A 260 -1.68 -10.26 11.43
CA LEU A 260 -0.45 -9.84 12.07
C LEU A 260 -0.67 -9.64 13.59
N PRO A 261 0.23 -10.12 14.45
CA PRO A 261 0.15 -9.87 15.88
C PRO A 261 0.41 -8.39 16.12
N LEU A 262 -0.63 -7.67 16.52
CA LEU A 262 -0.58 -6.21 16.67
C LEU A 262 -0.61 -5.75 18.13
N ARG A 263 -0.74 -6.67 19.08
CA ARG A 263 -0.63 -6.35 20.51
C ARG A 263 0.85 -6.28 20.90
N GLY A 264 1.26 -5.12 21.39
CA GLY A 264 2.64 -4.83 21.67
C GLY A 264 3.49 -4.51 20.44
N ARG A 265 4.61 -3.83 20.65
CA ARG A 265 5.53 -3.41 19.59
C ARG A 265 6.14 -4.64 18.90
N PRO A 266 5.96 -4.83 17.60
CA PRO A 266 6.53 -5.98 16.91
C PRO A 266 8.05 -5.85 16.79
N ARG A 267 8.77 -6.96 16.80
CA ARG A 267 10.21 -6.98 16.53
C ARG A 267 10.51 -6.61 15.06
N PHE A 268 9.68 -7.06 14.13
CA PHE A 268 9.78 -6.76 12.70
C PHE A 268 8.86 -5.60 12.32
N LEU A 269 9.43 -4.44 12.07
CA LEU A 269 8.72 -3.22 11.63
C LEU A 269 8.57 -3.21 10.10
N SER A 270 7.51 -3.82 9.59
CA SER A 270 7.33 -3.97 8.15
C SER A 270 7.00 -2.67 7.44
N GLY A 271 7.94 -2.10 6.71
CA GLY A 271 7.70 -0.99 5.77
C GLY A 271 6.81 -1.36 4.58
N SER A 272 6.56 -2.66 4.39
CA SER A 272 5.69 -3.16 3.31
C SER A 272 4.23 -3.33 3.72
N GLY A 273 3.92 -3.49 5.03
CA GLY A 273 2.56 -3.86 5.40
C GLY A 273 2.28 -3.90 6.89
N GLY A 274 3.10 -3.27 7.73
CA GLY A 274 3.03 -3.38 9.18
C GLY A 274 2.05 -2.44 9.87
N LEU A 275 1.47 -1.47 9.17
CA LEU A 275 0.65 -0.45 9.81
C LEU A 275 -0.80 -0.88 10.04
N VAL A 276 -1.31 -0.40 11.16
CA VAL A 276 -2.74 -0.23 11.46
C VAL A 276 -3.07 1.24 11.34
N SER A 277 -4.30 1.56 10.92
CA SER A 277 -4.77 2.93 10.82
C SER A 277 -6.29 3.01 10.95
N SER A 278 -6.82 4.21 11.17
CA SER A 278 -8.24 4.55 11.06
C SER A 278 -8.55 5.20 9.72
N ALA A 279 -9.83 5.25 9.36
CA ALA A 279 -10.28 5.97 8.16
C ALA A 279 -9.95 7.47 8.23
N TYR A 280 -10.01 8.07 9.42
CA TYR A 280 -9.61 9.47 9.61
C TYR A 280 -8.14 9.70 9.29
N ASP A 281 -7.24 8.87 9.78
CA ASP A 281 -5.81 9.02 9.57
C ASP A 281 -5.43 8.76 8.10
N VAL A 282 -6.06 7.76 7.45
CA VAL A 282 -5.87 7.51 6.02
C VAL A 282 -6.34 8.70 5.18
N HIS A 283 -7.47 9.32 5.54
CA HIS A 283 -7.94 10.54 4.89
C HIS A 283 -6.92 11.67 5.01
N ARG A 284 -6.35 11.90 6.18
CA ARG A 284 -5.31 12.91 6.40
C ARG A 284 -4.06 12.67 5.54
N PHE A 285 -3.64 11.41 5.44
CA PHE A 285 -2.51 11.03 4.58
C PHE A 285 -2.84 11.25 3.09
N ALA A 286 -4.03 10.87 2.65
CA ALA A 286 -4.47 11.13 1.27
C ALA A 286 -4.56 12.63 0.97
N GLU A 287 -5.06 13.44 1.92
CA GLU A 287 -5.12 14.91 1.80
C GLU A 287 -3.75 15.56 1.79
N LEU A 288 -2.77 15.07 2.57
CA LEU A 288 -1.39 15.50 2.46
C LEU A 288 -0.88 15.37 1.02
N LEU A 289 -1.11 14.22 0.40
CA LEU A 289 -0.68 13.96 -0.98
C LEU A 289 -1.46 14.80 -1.98
N ARG A 290 -2.80 14.88 -1.86
CA ARG A 290 -3.65 15.73 -2.71
C ARG A 290 -3.23 17.20 -2.66
N ARG A 291 -2.88 17.70 -1.49
CA ARG A 291 -2.37 19.06 -1.27
C ARG A 291 -0.87 19.22 -1.50
N ARG A 292 -0.29 18.27 -2.23
CA ARG A 292 1.11 18.34 -2.66
C ARG A 292 2.06 18.56 -1.49
N GLY A 293 1.90 17.74 -0.43
CA GLY A 293 2.83 17.61 0.69
C GLY A 293 2.59 18.55 1.86
N ALA A 294 1.47 19.29 1.90
CA ALA A 294 1.11 20.12 3.03
C ALA A 294 -0.33 19.88 3.50
N LEU A 295 -0.56 19.89 4.81
CA LEU A 295 -1.88 19.78 5.42
C LEU A 295 -1.91 20.59 6.72
N ASP A 296 -2.95 21.40 6.92
CA ASP A 296 -3.22 22.17 8.16
C ASP A 296 -2.01 22.97 8.68
N GLY A 297 -1.30 23.65 7.77
CA GLY A 297 -0.11 24.45 8.09
C GLY A 297 1.18 23.65 8.26
N VAL A 298 1.12 22.32 8.26
CA VAL A 298 2.29 21.45 8.29
C VAL A 298 2.70 21.08 6.86
N ARG A 299 4.00 21.19 6.53
CA ARG A 299 4.57 20.72 5.28
C ARG A 299 5.55 19.58 5.57
N LEU A 300 5.26 18.40 5.03
CA LEU A 300 6.15 17.23 5.11
C LEU A 300 7.02 17.08 3.86
N LEU A 301 6.48 17.43 2.69
CA LEU A 301 7.18 17.33 1.41
C LEU A 301 6.95 18.61 0.59
N ALA A 302 7.93 18.96 -0.22
CA ALA A 302 7.77 20.01 -1.22
C ALA A 302 6.79 19.59 -2.32
N PRO A 303 6.07 20.50 -2.97
CA PRO A 303 5.19 20.18 -4.09
C PRO A 303 5.89 19.40 -5.20
N ALA A 304 7.12 19.77 -5.54
CA ALA A 304 7.91 19.07 -6.57
C ALA A 304 8.23 17.62 -6.21
N THR A 305 8.39 17.31 -4.92
CA THR A 305 8.64 15.95 -4.44
C THR A 305 7.39 15.08 -4.53
N VAL A 306 6.21 15.64 -4.25
CA VAL A 306 4.95 14.91 -4.45
C VAL A 306 4.69 14.70 -5.95
N ASP A 307 4.95 15.70 -6.80
CA ASP A 307 4.85 15.54 -8.26
C ASP A 307 5.83 14.48 -8.77
N LEU A 308 7.04 14.42 -8.19
CA LEU A 308 8.00 13.36 -8.46
C LEU A 308 7.47 12.00 -8.01
N MET A 309 6.88 11.90 -6.81
CA MET A 309 6.32 10.67 -6.25
C MET A 309 5.21 10.10 -7.12
N THR A 310 4.37 10.95 -7.68
CA THR A 310 3.11 10.59 -8.34
C THR A 310 3.19 10.57 -9.88
N ARG A 311 4.37 10.67 -10.46
CA ARG A 311 4.58 10.43 -11.90
C ARG A 311 5.07 9.00 -12.17
N ASN A 312 4.88 8.51 -13.39
CA ASN A 312 5.41 7.22 -13.81
C ASN A 312 6.94 7.23 -13.89
N HIS A 313 7.59 6.28 -13.22
CA HIS A 313 9.05 6.08 -13.22
C HIS A 313 9.48 4.80 -13.95
N LEU A 314 8.54 4.05 -14.52
CA LEU A 314 8.91 2.83 -15.23
C LEU A 314 9.70 3.15 -16.51
N PRO A 315 10.73 2.37 -16.83
CA PRO A 315 11.55 2.55 -18.01
C PRO A 315 10.73 2.71 -19.31
N GLY A 316 11.12 3.67 -20.14
CA GLY A 316 10.42 3.95 -21.40
C GLY A 316 8.99 4.48 -21.28
N GLY A 317 8.55 4.87 -20.07
CA GLY A 317 7.18 5.28 -19.83
C GLY A 317 6.17 4.12 -19.87
N ALA A 318 6.64 2.88 -19.76
CA ALA A 318 5.83 1.68 -19.82
C ALA A 318 4.77 1.64 -18.72
N ASP A 319 3.70 0.88 -18.93
CA ASP A 319 2.76 0.49 -17.90
C ASP A 319 3.20 -0.82 -17.19
N LEU A 320 2.52 -1.15 -16.10
CA LEU A 320 2.79 -2.34 -15.30
C LEU A 320 2.63 -3.64 -16.08
N ARG A 321 1.75 -3.67 -17.08
CA ARG A 321 1.56 -4.84 -17.91
C ARG A 321 2.72 -5.05 -18.88
N ALA A 322 3.18 -3.99 -19.51
CA ALA A 322 4.26 -4.07 -20.49
C ALA A 322 5.62 -4.40 -19.86
N LEU A 323 5.88 -3.93 -18.64
CA LEU A 323 7.15 -4.11 -17.94
C LEU A 323 7.12 -5.18 -16.85
N GLY A 324 5.91 -5.61 -16.42
CA GLY A 324 5.75 -6.54 -15.30
C GLY A 324 6.26 -7.94 -15.63
N SER A 325 7.04 -8.51 -14.71
CA SER A 325 7.27 -9.95 -14.66
C SER A 325 6.02 -10.66 -14.13
N ARG A 326 5.91 -11.99 -14.32
CA ARG A 326 4.83 -12.75 -13.68
C ARG A 326 4.96 -12.67 -12.15
N PRO A 327 3.87 -12.49 -11.37
CA PRO A 327 2.46 -12.53 -11.78
C PRO A 327 1.88 -11.17 -12.22
N ALA A 328 2.63 -10.08 -12.20
CA ALA A 328 2.14 -8.74 -12.50
C ALA A 328 1.63 -8.61 -13.94
N HIS A 329 2.31 -9.26 -14.89
CA HIS A 329 1.88 -9.30 -16.30
C HIS A 329 0.46 -9.85 -16.47
N ASP A 330 0.09 -10.85 -15.67
CA ASP A 330 -1.21 -11.53 -15.81
C ASP A 330 -2.31 -10.89 -14.94
N GLN A 331 -2.00 -9.86 -14.14
CA GLN A 331 -3.01 -9.23 -13.30
C GLN A 331 -3.92 -8.31 -14.12
N PRO A 332 -5.24 -8.55 -14.07
CA PRO A 332 -6.22 -7.65 -14.64
C PRO A 332 -6.15 -6.29 -13.94
N GLY A 333 -6.12 -5.20 -14.71
CA GLY A 333 -6.13 -3.84 -14.18
C GLY A 333 -4.76 -3.14 -14.17
N ASN A 334 -3.70 -3.80 -14.67
CA ASN A 334 -2.38 -3.20 -14.85
C ASN A 334 -2.22 -2.48 -16.21
N ASP A 335 -3.19 -2.62 -17.12
CA ASP A 335 -3.20 -1.89 -18.40
C ASP A 335 -3.43 -0.39 -18.15
N GLY A 336 -2.61 0.45 -18.77
CA GLY A 336 -2.70 1.90 -18.63
C GLY A 336 -2.29 2.45 -17.27
N VAL A 337 -1.70 1.62 -16.41
CA VAL A 337 -1.25 1.98 -15.06
C VAL A 337 0.27 1.85 -14.98
N GLY A 338 0.95 2.95 -14.72
CA GLY A 338 2.37 3.01 -14.39
C GLY A 338 2.63 2.93 -12.90
N PHE A 339 3.88 3.17 -12.49
CA PHE A 339 4.28 3.14 -11.09
C PHE A 339 5.16 4.34 -10.74
N GLY A 340 4.76 5.04 -9.70
CA GLY A 340 5.49 6.16 -9.10
C GLY A 340 6.46 5.68 -8.02
N LEU A 341 6.79 6.56 -7.09
CA LEU A 341 7.62 6.21 -5.93
C LEU A 341 6.74 5.66 -4.80
N GLY A 342 6.36 4.39 -4.91
CA GLY A 342 5.56 3.66 -3.92
C GLY A 342 4.04 3.77 -4.10
N VAL A 343 3.56 4.29 -5.22
CA VAL A 343 2.15 4.35 -5.61
C VAL A 343 1.96 3.93 -7.07
N SER A 344 0.80 3.35 -7.40
CA SER A 344 0.39 3.21 -8.79
C SER A 344 -0.06 4.56 -9.35
N VAL A 345 0.08 4.76 -10.67
CA VAL A 345 -0.31 6.02 -11.34
C VAL A 345 -1.01 5.68 -12.66
N VAL A 346 -2.20 6.21 -12.88
CA VAL A 346 -2.90 6.05 -14.17
C VAL A 346 -2.22 6.93 -15.22
N ILE A 347 -1.68 6.29 -16.26
CA ILE A 347 -0.96 6.96 -17.36
C ILE A 347 -1.75 6.95 -18.67
N ASP A 348 -2.72 6.04 -18.81
CA ASP A 348 -3.63 5.98 -19.95
C ASP A 348 -5.00 5.49 -19.48
N PRO A 349 -5.94 6.41 -19.19
CA PRO A 349 -7.30 6.08 -18.76
C PRO A 349 -8.09 5.21 -19.76
N SER A 350 -7.79 5.30 -21.06
CA SER A 350 -8.51 4.56 -22.09
C SER A 350 -8.22 3.05 -22.06
N ARG A 351 -7.13 2.66 -21.41
CA ARG A 351 -6.70 1.25 -21.25
C ARG A 351 -7.02 0.67 -19.89
N THR A 352 -7.42 1.49 -18.92
CA THR A 352 -7.77 0.98 -17.59
C THR A 352 -9.10 0.22 -17.63
N ARG A 353 -9.19 -0.88 -16.84
CA ARG A 353 -10.43 -1.69 -16.74
C ARG A 353 -11.58 -0.96 -16.06
N SER A 354 -11.25 -0.03 -15.17
CA SER A 354 -12.25 0.73 -14.40
C SER A 354 -12.05 2.20 -14.67
N PRO A 355 -13.12 2.99 -14.70
CA PRO A 355 -13.02 4.43 -14.87
C PRO A 355 -12.01 5.03 -13.90
N SER A 356 -11.10 5.84 -14.41
CA SER A 356 -10.07 6.51 -13.63
C SER A 356 -9.61 7.77 -14.37
N GLY A 357 -9.30 8.84 -13.65
CA GLY A 357 -8.71 10.04 -14.25
C GLY A 357 -7.23 9.84 -14.57
N LEU A 358 -6.72 10.56 -15.59
CA LEU A 358 -5.29 10.64 -15.84
C LEU A 358 -4.55 11.18 -14.61
N GLY A 359 -3.46 10.54 -14.23
CA GLY A 359 -2.69 10.91 -13.05
C GLY A 359 -3.33 10.48 -11.72
N THR A 360 -4.44 9.75 -11.72
CA THR A 360 -4.96 9.13 -10.48
C THR A 360 -3.92 8.21 -9.88
N TYR A 361 -3.62 8.37 -8.60
CA TYR A 361 -2.62 7.57 -7.90
C TYR A 361 -3.12 7.06 -6.53
N GLY A 362 -2.55 5.98 -6.05
CA GLY A 362 -2.90 5.39 -4.76
C GLY A 362 -2.31 4.00 -4.59
N TRP A 363 -2.76 3.30 -3.57
CA TRP A 363 -2.40 1.91 -3.35
C TRP A 363 -3.47 1.17 -2.54
N SER A 364 -3.34 -0.15 -2.47
CA SER A 364 -4.28 -1.01 -1.75
C SER A 364 -3.58 -2.01 -0.84
N GLY A 365 -4.31 -2.52 0.15
CA GLY A 365 -3.87 -3.55 1.09
C GLY A 365 -4.48 -4.92 0.79
N VAL A 366 -3.76 -5.98 1.12
CA VAL A 366 -4.19 -7.36 0.89
C VAL A 366 -5.46 -7.77 1.64
N ALA A 367 -5.89 -7.00 2.62
CA ALA A 367 -7.18 -7.18 3.31
C ALA A 367 -8.32 -6.36 2.71
N THR A 368 -8.22 -6.01 1.44
CA THR A 368 -9.22 -5.27 0.66
C THR A 368 -9.43 -3.84 1.20
N THR A 369 -8.36 -3.23 1.67
CA THR A 369 -8.30 -1.80 1.96
C THR A 369 -7.71 -1.05 0.77
N THR A 370 -8.19 0.17 0.48
CA THR A 370 -7.64 0.99 -0.60
C THR A 370 -7.83 2.47 -0.35
N PHE A 371 -6.95 3.28 -0.93
CA PHE A 371 -7.17 4.69 -1.14
C PHE A 371 -6.64 5.11 -2.50
N TRP A 372 -7.22 6.16 -3.05
CA TRP A 372 -6.65 6.87 -4.19
C TRP A 372 -6.95 8.37 -4.14
N VAL A 373 -6.14 9.11 -4.87
CA VAL A 373 -6.30 10.52 -5.14
C VAL A 373 -6.47 10.70 -6.65
N ASP A 374 -7.50 11.40 -7.07
CA ASP A 374 -7.69 11.87 -8.45
C ASP A 374 -7.44 13.38 -8.49
N PRO A 375 -6.24 13.82 -8.88
CA PRO A 375 -5.91 15.25 -8.88
C PRO A 375 -6.71 16.06 -9.91
N GLY A 376 -7.14 15.43 -11.00
CA GLY A 376 -7.93 16.10 -12.04
C GLY A 376 -9.36 16.44 -11.58
N ARG A 377 -9.89 15.67 -10.62
CA ARG A 377 -11.24 15.86 -10.06
C ARG A 377 -11.24 16.41 -8.65
N ASP A 378 -10.06 16.69 -8.10
CA ASP A 378 -9.86 17.13 -6.72
C ASP A 378 -10.50 16.17 -5.69
N LEU A 379 -10.35 14.86 -5.93
CA LEU A 379 -11.07 13.78 -5.26
C LEU A 379 -10.11 12.89 -4.48
N THR A 380 -10.51 12.51 -3.26
CA THR A 380 -9.91 11.39 -2.52
C THR A 380 -10.98 10.37 -2.17
N VAL A 381 -10.64 9.09 -2.30
CA VAL A 381 -11.53 7.99 -1.96
C VAL A 381 -10.78 6.97 -1.14
N GLN A 382 -11.45 6.40 -0.16
CA GLN A 382 -10.95 5.25 0.58
C GLN A 382 -12.07 4.24 0.83
N PHE A 383 -11.68 2.97 0.85
CA PHE A 383 -12.53 1.85 1.21
C PHE A 383 -11.80 0.94 2.17
N MET A 384 -12.44 0.62 3.28
CA MET A 384 -11.88 -0.20 4.34
C MET A 384 -12.79 -1.41 4.63
N THR A 385 -12.22 -2.59 4.53
CA THR A 385 -12.77 -3.84 5.04
C THR A 385 -11.64 -4.73 5.50
N GLN A 386 -11.91 -5.92 6.02
CA GLN A 386 -10.86 -6.83 6.50
C GLN A 386 -11.08 -8.26 5.96
N VAL A 387 -11.04 -8.41 4.63
CA VAL A 387 -11.10 -9.71 3.96
C VAL A 387 -9.84 -9.94 3.14
N ARG A 388 -9.11 -11.03 3.42
CA ARG A 388 -7.98 -11.49 2.59
C ARG A 388 -8.50 -12.22 1.36
N PRO A 389 -7.87 -12.03 0.22
CA PRO A 389 -8.55 -12.00 -1.05
C PRO A 389 -8.81 -13.34 -1.72
N LYS A 390 -9.99 -13.44 -2.16
CA LYS A 390 -10.36 -13.70 -3.57
C LYS A 390 -11.28 -12.58 -4.07
N SER A 391 -11.91 -11.83 -3.18
CA SER A 391 -12.92 -10.81 -3.48
C SER A 391 -12.38 -9.43 -3.87
N SER A 392 -11.13 -9.12 -3.59
CA SER A 392 -10.54 -7.83 -3.95
C SER A 392 -10.57 -7.54 -5.46
N HIS A 393 -10.61 -8.59 -6.28
CA HIS A 393 -10.72 -8.45 -7.73
C HIS A 393 -12.05 -7.86 -8.21
N THR A 394 -13.11 -7.96 -7.40
CA THR A 394 -14.43 -7.38 -7.72
C THR A 394 -14.67 -6.05 -6.99
N VAL A 395 -14.22 -5.92 -5.75
CA VAL A 395 -14.45 -4.73 -4.92
C VAL A 395 -13.85 -3.48 -5.55
N TYR A 396 -12.59 -3.52 -5.98
CA TYR A 396 -11.94 -2.32 -6.52
C TYR A 396 -12.51 -1.83 -7.86
N PRO A 397 -12.77 -2.70 -8.85
CA PRO A 397 -13.45 -2.29 -10.08
C PRO A 397 -14.84 -1.70 -9.83
N ASP A 398 -15.64 -2.35 -8.97
CA ASP A 398 -16.99 -1.88 -8.65
C ASP A 398 -16.95 -0.54 -7.90
N LEU A 399 -16.07 -0.40 -6.92
CA LEU A 399 -15.91 0.85 -6.19
C LEU A 399 -15.55 2.00 -7.13
N LYS A 400 -14.56 1.81 -8.01
CA LYS A 400 -14.14 2.84 -8.98
C LYS A 400 -15.28 3.22 -9.92
N ARG A 401 -16.00 2.24 -10.45
CA ARG A 401 -17.16 2.48 -11.34
C ARG A 401 -18.23 3.27 -10.61
N LEU A 402 -18.64 2.84 -9.42
CA LEU A 402 -19.74 3.47 -8.68
C LEU A 402 -19.39 4.89 -8.21
N VAL A 403 -18.15 5.11 -7.78
CA VAL A 403 -17.67 6.47 -7.46
C VAL A 403 -17.64 7.35 -8.71
N HIS A 404 -17.22 6.79 -9.84
CA HIS A 404 -17.19 7.56 -11.10
C HIS A 404 -18.58 7.92 -11.60
N GLU A 405 -19.55 7.02 -11.45
CA GLU A 405 -20.97 7.27 -11.76
C GLU A 405 -21.60 8.36 -10.86
N ALA A 406 -21.04 8.57 -9.68
CA ALA A 406 -21.49 9.61 -8.77
C ALA A 406 -20.90 11.00 -9.06
N LEU A 407 -19.93 11.12 -9.98
CA LEU A 407 -19.36 12.42 -10.34
C LEU A 407 -20.34 13.19 -11.24
N VAL A 408 -20.77 14.37 -10.78
CA VAL A 408 -21.50 15.32 -11.61
C VAL A 408 -20.49 16.19 -12.35
N GLU A 409 -20.52 16.13 -13.69
CA GLU A 409 -19.66 16.94 -14.57
C GLU A 409 -20.03 18.42 -14.58
#